data_f45ad383606f2995c9254f8170b78843
#
_entry.id   f45ad383606f2995c9254f8170b78843
#
_cell.length_a   1.000
_cell.length_b   1.000
_cell.length_c   1.000
_cell.angle_alpha   90.00
_cell.angle_beta   90.00
_cell.angle_gamma   90.00
#
_symmetry.space_group_name_H-M   'P 1'
#
loop_
_entity.id
_entity.type
_entity.pdbx_description
1 polymer ?
#
loop_
_entity_poly.entity_id
_entity_poly.type
_entity_poly.pdbx_seq_one_letter_code
_entity_poly.pdbx_strand_id
1 'polypeptide(L)'
;MPWKDKTVEELRKEFAEAAKHCKNLSALCREFNITRKTGYKWMERYALDGNMSDRSHAPFYVSGKTPTKIEELILRVRLENPAWGAKTIWRFLIDQGYTDIPCERTVNNILKRHGCISEAESEKRQAYVRFQREYCNDLWQIDFKGDFPLLDGTRCYPFDVLDDRSRYCLGIFPKNNTVGVMQSMEQVFKEFGLPKAILSDNGGQFAGFKGGYTQFERWLMDLDIVPLHGRPLHPQTQGKIERFHRTMKDEVIKRNAFADLADADKHLQEWRIKYNEIRPHQAIELLRPADIYIPSQRKFPDRIEPYEYSGLHRILTVNYKGYLRFDRKVFYLSETMIGAQLELRPSEGSCATLHYRNYKIAEIDLANEQLINRRIARSE
;
A
#
# COMPACT_ATOMS: atom_id res chain seq x y z
N MET A 1 -24.55 -50.07 -26.15
CA MET A 1 -23.22 -49.63 -26.57
C MET A 1 -23.28 -48.13 -26.78
N PRO A 2 -22.46 -47.28 -26.11
CA PRO A 2 -22.46 -45.85 -26.39
C PRO A 2 -21.86 -45.66 -27.79
N TRP A 3 -22.56 -44.88 -28.61
CA TRP A 3 -22.09 -44.45 -29.92
C TRP A 3 -20.84 -43.61 -29.71
N LYS A 4 -19.71 -43.98 -30.32
CA LYS A 4 -18.54 -43.12 -30.34
C LYS A 4 -18.85 -41.95 -31.29
N ASP A 5 -19.09 -40.77 -30.73
CA ASP A 5 -19.15 -39.57 -31.54
C ASP A 5 -17.74 -39.34 -32.11
N LYS A 6 -17.63 -39.52 -33.42
CA LYS A 6 -16.38 -39.25 -34.16
C LYS A 6 -16.10 -37.75 -34.10
N THR A 7 -14.86 -37.39 -33.87
CA THR A 7 -14.42 -36.00 -33.94
C THR A 7 -14.55 -35.48 -35.38
N VAL A 8 -14.68 -34.17 -35.54
CA VAL A 8 -14.77 -33.50 -36.86
C VAL A 8 -13.52 -33.83 -37.71
N GLU A 9 -12.36 -33.99 -37.09
CA GLU A 9 -11.11 -34.37 -37.75
C GLU A 9 -11.13 -35.81 -38.25
N GLU A 10 -11.66 -36.74 -37.48
CA GLU A 10 -11.84 -38.13 -37.89
C GLU A 10 -12.81 -38.23 -39.07
N LEU A 11 -13.93 -37.51 -39.03
CA LEU A 11 -14.90 -37.48 -40.15
C LEU A 11 -14.29 -36.90 -41.44
N ARG A 12 -13.49 -35.87 -41.35
CA ARG A 12 -12.76 -35.28 -42.49
C ARG A 12 -11.74 -36.24 -43.07
N LYS A 13 -11.04 -36.97 -42.21
CA LYS A 13 -10.08 -38.00 -42.65
C LYS A 13 -10.77 -39.14 -43.34
N GLU A 14 -11.86 -39.65 -42.77
CA GLU A 14 -12.69 -40.72 -43.35
C GLU A 14 -13.24 -40.32 -44.73
N PHE A 15 -13.75 -39.06 -44.85
CA PHE A 15 -14.15 -38.51 -46.12
C PHE A 15 -13.03 -38.49 -47.16
N ALA A 16 -11.82 -37.99 -46.78
CA ALA A 16 -10.70 -37.87 -47.67
C ALA A 16 -10.17 -39.27 -48.14
N GLU A 17 -10.20 -40.24 -47.26
CA GLU A 17 -9.85 -41.65 -47.57
C GLU A 17 -10.87 -42.29 -48.53
N ALA A 18 -12.19 -42.15 -48.23
CA ALA A 18 -13.27 -42.63 -49.08
C ALA A 18 -13.24 -41.99 -50.48
N ALA A 19 -12.87 -40.70 -50.56
CA ALA A 19 -12.78 -39.94 -51.80
C ALA A 19 -11.70 -40.48 -52.77
N LYS A 20 -10.65 -41.12 -52.27
CA LYS A 20 -9.59 -41.76 -53.12
C LYS A 20 -10.11 -42.88 -54.02
N HIS A 21 -11.15 -43.60 -53.54
CA HIS A 21 -11.67 -44.78 -54.25
C HIS A 21 -13.09 -44.51 -54.80
N CYS A 22 -13.60 -43.30 -54.73
CA CYS A 22 -14.95 -42.95 -55.08
C CYS A 22 -15.08 -42.63 -56.57
N LYS A 23 -16.04 -43.27 -57.27
CA LYS A 23 -16.38 -42.99 -58.65
C LYS A 23 -17.28 -41.73 -58.81
N ASN A 24 -17.99 -41.34 -57.74
CA ASN A 24 -18.91 -40.21 -57.77
C ASN A 24 -18.74 -39.32 -56.53
N LEU A 25 -17.86 -38.32 -56.60
CA LEU A 25 -17.57 -37.39 -55.51
C LEU A 25 -18.82 -36.61 -55.06
N SER A 26 -19.77 -36.33 -55.96
CA SER A 26 -21.00 -35.57 -55.61
C SER A 26 -21.93 -36.40 -54.73
N ALA A 27 -21.98 -37.74 -54.90
CA ALA A 27 -22.74 -38.63 -54.03
C ALA A 27 -22.10 -38.73 -52.63
N LEU A 28 -20.77 -38.89 -52.57
CA LEU A 28 -20.01 -38.93 -51.32
C LEU A 28 -20.13 -37.61 -50.52
N CYS A 29 -20.07 -36.46 -51.19
CA CYS A 29 -20.26 -35.16 -50.49
C CYS A 29 -21.66 -35.02 -49.88
N ARG A 30 -22.70 -35.59 -50.53
CA ARG A 30 -24.08 -35.62 -49.98
C ARG A 30 -24.17 -36.51 -48.75
N GLU A 31 -23.52 -37.66 -48.80
CA GLU A 31 -23.46 -38.61 -47.68
C GLU A 31 -22.85 -38.00 -46.43
N PHE A 32 -21.75 -37.28 -46.60
CA PHE A 32 -21.07 -36.55 -45.52
C PHE A 32 -21.69 -35.17 -45.22
N ASN A 33 -22.79 -34.79 -45.86
CA ASN A 33 -23.48 -33.51 -45.71
C ASN A 33 -22.58 -32.29 -45.87
N ILE A 34 -21.69 -32.33 -46.86
CA ILE A 34 -20.77 -31.24 -47.20
C ILE A 34 -20.94 -30.78 -48.66
N THR A 35 -20.51 -29.54 -48.94
CA THR A 35 -20.47 -29.04 -50.32
C THR A 35 -19.30 -29.66 -51.09
N ARG A 36 -19.41 -29.75 -52.43
CA ARG A 36 -18.28 -30.21 -53.29
C ARG A 36 -17.03 -29.37 -53.06
N LYS A 37 -17.18 -28.05 -52.91
CA LYS A 37 -16.08 -27.14 -52.60
C LYS A 37 -15.36 -27.48 -51.31
N THR A 38 -16.11 -27.83 -50.27
CA THR A 38 -15.56 -28.31 -48.99
C THR A 38 -14.88 -29.68 -49.15
N GLY A 39 -15.46 -30.59 -49.97
CA GLY A 39 -14.87 -31.88 -50.27
C GLY A 39 -13.49 -31.73 -50.93
N TYR A 40 -13.40 -30.94 -52.01
CA TYR A 40 -12.08 -30.68 -52.68
C TYR A 40 -11.06 -30.07 -51.72
N LYS A 41 -11.45 -29.12 -50.89
CA LYS A 41 -10.60 -28.52 -49.87
C LYS A 41 -9.96 -29.58 -48.94
N TRP A 42 -10.76 -30.53 -48.48
CA TRP A 42 -10.27 -31.56 -47.54
C TRP A 42 -9.45 -32.66 -48.26
N MET A 43 -9.78 -33.00 -49.49
CA MET A 43 -8.95 -33.90 -50.30
C MET A 43 -7.56 -33.32 -50.58
N GLU A 44 -7.50 -32.04 -50.94
CA GLU A 44 -6.23 -31.33 -51.20
C GLU A 44 -5.37 -31.25 -49.92
N ARG A 45 -5.96 -30.92 -48.79
CA ARG A 45 -5.27 -30.90 -47.50
C ARG A 45 -4.74 -32.28 -47.08
N TYR A 46 -5.53 -33.29 -47.29
CA TYR A 46 -5.13 -34.65 -46.99
C TYR A 46 -3.96 -35.12 -47.85
N ALA A 47 -3.91 -34.69 -49.10
CA ALA A 47 -2.79 -34.98 -50.03
C ALA A 47 -1.53 -34.21 -49.70
N LEU A 48 -1.64 -32.96 -49.18
CA LEU A 48 -0.50 -32.10 -48.88
C LEU A 48 0.21 -32.48 -47.56
N ASP A 49 -0.52 -32.54 -46.45
CA ASP A 49 0.09 -32.64 -45.12
C ASP A 49 -0.66 -33.60 -44.17
N GLY A 50 -1.77 -34.19 -44.64
CA GLY A 50 -2.61 -35.08 -43.83
C GLY A 50 -3.31 -34.39 -42.64
N ASN A 51 -3.18 -33.11 -42.45
CA ASN A 51 -3.72 -32.36 -41.32
C ASN A 51 -5.18 -31.98 -41.58
N MET A 52 -6.10 -32.57 -40.80
CA MET A 52 -7.54 -32.35 -40.88
C MET A 52 -8.08 -31.30 -39.91
N SER A 53 -7.22 -30.69 -39.10
CA SER A 53 -7.61 -29.62 -38.19
C SER A 53 -7.92 -28.30 -38.92
N ASP A 54 -8.72 -27.42 -38.28
CA ASP A 54 -8.96 -26.10 -38.84
C ASP A 54 -7.71 -25.26 -38.77
N ARG A 55 -7.32 -24.63 -39.89
CA ARG A 55 -6.27 -23.65 -39.90
C ARG A 55 -6.73 -22.35 -39.24
N SER A 56 -5.84 -21.69 -38.52
CA SER A 56 -6.12 -20.39 -37.95
C SER A 56 -6.67 -19.43 -38.99
N HIS A 57 -7.79 -18.77 -38.70
CA HIS A 57 -8.34 -17.68 -39.53
C HIS A 57 -7.68 -16.33 -39.24
N ALA A 58 -6.70 -16.29 -38.33
CA ALA A 58 -5.99 -15.06 -38.02
C ALA A 58 -5.23 -14.59 -39.28
N PRO A 59 -5.30 -13.32 -39.63
CA PRO A 59 -4.55 -12.77 -40.76
C PRO A 59 -3.04 -12.88 -40.48
N PHE A 60 -2.26 -13.20 -41.53
CA PHE A 60 -0.80 -13.26 -41.44
C PHE A 60 -0.16 -11.94 -41.02
N TYR A 61 -0.79 -10.83 -41.35
CA TYR A 61 -0.39 -9.50 -40.95
C TYR A 61 -1.55 -8.81 -40.22
N VAL A 62 -1.32 -8.46 -38.97
CA VAL A 62 -2.26 -7.67 -38.15
C VAL A 62 -1.74 -6.24 -38.15
N SER A 63 -2.42 -5.35 -38.88
CA SER A 63 -2.13 -3.92 -38.83
C SER A 63 -2.25 -3.42 -37.40
N GLY A 64 -1.26 -2.70 -36.90
CA GLY A 64 -1.23 -2.16 -35.53
C GLY A 64 -0.75 -3.15 -34.45
N LYS A 65 -0.16 -4.32 -34.83
CA LYS A 65 0.50 -5.19 -33.85
C LYS A 65 1.71 -4.46 -33.24
N THR A 66 1.82 -4.50 -31.92
CA THR A 66 2.96 -3.93 -31.21
C THR A 66 4.26 -4.57 -31.72
N PRO A 67 5.30 -3.79 -32.05
CA PRO A 67 6.59 -4.32 -32.48
C PRO A 67 7.20 -5.24 -31.41
N THR A 68 7.85 -6.32 -31.85
CA THR A 68 8.45 -7.32 -30.95
C THR A 68 9.43 -6.69 -29.95
N LYS A 69 10.21 -5.70 -30.38
CA LYS A 69 11.13 -4.95 -29.49
C LYS A 69 10.42 -4.26 -28.32
N ILE A 70 9.24 -3.71 -28.56
CA ILE A 70 8.43 -3.05 -27.53
C ILE A 70 7.81 -4.10 -26.59
N GLU A 71 7.34 -5.24 -27.12
CA GLU A 71 6.87 -6.34 -26.26
C GLU A 71 7.98 -6.86 -25.35
N GLU A 72 9.18 -7.10 -25.90
CA GLU A 72 10.35 -7.53 -25.13
C GLU A 72 10.73 -6.51 -24.05
N LEU A 73 10.67 -5.22 -24.34
CA LEU A 73 10.93 -4.15 -23.38
C LEU A 73 9.92 -4.19 -22.22
N ILE A 74 8.62 -4.32 -22.53
CA ILE A 74 7.56 -4.44 -21.54
C ILE A 74 7.77 -5.67 -20.64
N LEU A 75 8.11 -6.81 -21.23
CA LEU A 75 8.38 -8.05 -20.53
C LEU A 75 9.63 -7.96 -19.65
N ARG A 76 10.69 -7.28 -20.12
CA ARG A 76 11.90 -7.03 -19.33
C ARG A 76 11.58 -6.21 -18.07
N VAL A 77 10.87 -5.08 -18.23
CA VAL A 77 10.47 -4.25 -17.07
C VAL A 77 9.59 -5.06 -16.10
N ARG A 78 8.71 -5.93 -16.60
CA ARG A 78 7.93 -6.82 -15.78
C ARG A 78 8.78 -7.85 -15.04
N LEU A 79 9.80 -8.41 -15.67
CA LEU A 79 10.73 -9.37 -15.08
C LEU A 79 11.55 -8.72 -13.95
N GLU A 80 12.05 -7.51 -14.18
CA GLU A 80 12.79 -6.73 -13.17
C GLU A 80 11.89 -6.25 -12.04
N ASN A 81 10.59 -6.06 -12.31
CA ASN A 81 9.59 -5.55 -11.36
C ASN A 81 8.32 -6.41 -11.36
N PRO A 82 8.39 -7.67 -10.89
CA PRO A 82 7.28 -8.61 -11.05
C PRO A 82 5.98 -8.24 -10.33
N ALA A 83 5.99 -7.32 -9.36
CA ALA A 83 4.79 -6.80 -8.71
C ALA A 83 4.15 -5.59 -9.44
N TRP A 84 4.80 -5.05 -10.49
CA TRP A 84 4.27 -3.89 -11.21
C TRP A 84 3.19 -4.32 -12.20
N GLY A 85 2.01 -3.70 -12.11
CA GLY A 85 0.91 -3.90 -13.05
C GLY A 85 1.11 -3.10 -14.34
N ALA A 86 0.28 -3.38 -15.35
CA ALA A 86 0.35 -2.76 -16.67
C ALA A 86 0.41 -1.22 -16.64
N LYS A 87 -0.41 -0.56 -15.80
CA LYS A 87 -0.43 0.91 -15.66
C LYS A 87 0.89 1.47 -15.16
N THR A 88 1.50 0.81 -14.17
CA THR A 88 2.78 1.22 -13.60
C THR A 88 3.91 1.06 -14.63
N ILE A 89 3.94 -0.08 -15.34
CA ILE A 89 4.92 -0.34 -16.40
C ILE A 89 4.76 0.67 -17.55
N TRP A 90 3.52 0.88 -17.99
CA TRP A 90 3.22 1.83 -19.06
C TRP A 90 3.73 3.24 -18.73
N ARG A 91 3.38 3.75 -17.55
CA ARG A 91 3.80 5.09 -17.11
C ARG A 91 5.31 5.19 -16.94
N PHE A 92 5.93 4.18 -16.32
CA PHE A 92 7.38 4.12 -16.16
C PHE A 92 8.11 4.22 -17.51
N LEU A 93 7.67 3.48 -18.54
CA LEU A 93 8.29 3.53 -19.86
C LEU A 93 8.14 4.90 -20.52
N ILE A 94 7.00 5.55 -20.37
CA ILE A 94 6.81 6.94 -20.85
C ILE A 94 7.77 7.90 -20.11
N ASP A 95 7.89 7.78 -18.79
CA ASP A 95 8.79 8.61 -17.99
C ASP A 95 10.27 8.39 -18.34
N GLN A 96 10.61 7.21 -18.88
CA GLN A 96 11.93 6.92 -19.44
C GLN A 96 12.14 7.48 -20.89
N GLY A 97 11.14 8.16 -21.44
CA GLY A 97 11.23 8.80 -22.75
C GLY A 97 10.88 7.91 -23.95
N TYR A 98 10.32 6.71 -23.74
CA TYR A 98 9.85 5.88 -24.84
C TYR A 98 8.55 6.43 -25.44
N THR A 99 8.51 6.75 -26.73
CA THR A 99 7.37 7.37 -27.43
C THR A 99 6.41 6.36 -28.05
N ASP A 100 6.91 5.17 -28.43
CA ASP A 100 6.14 4.16 -29.18
C ASP A 100 5.44 3.12 -28.29
N ILE A 101 5.26 3.43 -27.00
CA ILE A 101 4.61 2.53 -26.05
C ILE A 101 3.10 2.51 -26.32
N PRO A 102 2.50 1.33 -26.55
CA PRO A 102 1.06 1.22 -26.77
C PRO A 102 0.29 1.59 -25.49
N CYS A 103 -1.01 1.84 -25.60
CA CYS A 103 -1.84 2.21 -24.46
C CYS A 103 -1.85 1.12 -23.35
N GLU A 104 -2.21 1.51 -22.13
CA GLU A 104 -2.25 0.65 -20.94
C GLU A 104 -2.95 -0.69 -21.16
N ARG A 105 -4.08 -0.67 -21.92
CA ARG A 105 -4.86 -1.86 -22.23
C ARG A 105 -4.06 -2.86 -23.06
N THR A 106 -3.31 -2.37 -24.03
CA THR A 106 -2.44 -3.21 -24.86
C THR A 106 -1.28 -3.78 -24.06
N VAL A 107 -0.64 -2.98 -23.20
CA VAL A 107 0.37 -3.47 -22.24
C VAL A 107 -0.21 -4.60 -21.37
N ASN A 108 -1.43 -4.42 -20.85
CA ASN A 108 -2.07 -5.46 -20.04
C ASN A 108 -2.34 -6.75 -20.86
N ASN A 109 -2.76 -6.62 -22.11
CA ASN A 109 -2.98 -7.77 -23.00
C ASN A 109 -1.67 -8.50 -23.34
N ILE A 110 -0.57 -7.76 -23.53
CA ILE A 110 0.76 -8.35 -23.72
C ILE A 110 1.15 -9.17 -22.48
N LEU A 111 1.04 -8.59 -21.28
CA LEU A 111 1.36 -9.29 -20.04
C LEU A 111 0.48 -10.54 -19.82
N LYS A 112 -0.82 -10.48 -20.16
CA LYS A 112 -1.74 -11.65 -20.09
C LYS A 112 -1.32 -12.74 -21.07
N ARG A 113 -1.05 -12.39 -22.34
CA ARG A 113 -0.65 -13.31 -23.37
C ARG A 113 0.64 -14.07 -23.04
N HIS A 114 1.56 -13.42 -22.34
CA HIS A 114 2.81 -14.01 -21.86
C HIS A 114 2.73 -14.63 -20.47
N GLY A 115 1.52 -14.84 -19.93
CA GLY A 115 1.31 -15.52 -18.64
C GLY A 115 1.79 -14.74 -17.41
N CYS A 116 2.07 -13.45 -17.56
CA CYS A 116 2.57 -12.60 -16.46
C CYS A 116 1.47 -12.14 -15.50
N ILE A 117 0.19 -12.43 -15.77
CA ILE A 117 -0.97 -12.07 -14.95
C ILE A 117 -1.84 -13.29 -14.75
N SER A 118 -2.08 -13.71 -13.49
CA SER A 118 -3.04 -14.75 -13.15
C SER A 118 -4.46 -14.16 -13.01
N GLU A 119 -5.47 -14.86 -13.50
CA GLU A 119 -6.87 -14.42 -13.41
C GLU A 119 -7.36 -14.38 -11.96
N ALA A 120 -6.93 -15.31 -11.11
CA ALA A 120 -7.31 -15.41 -9.70
C ALA A 120 -6.91 -14.19 -8.85
N GLU A 121 -5.88 -13.42 -9.25
CA GLU A 121 -5.46 -12.20 -8.55
C GLU A 121 -6.26 -10.95 -8.95
N SER A 122 -6.96 -11.01 -10.08
CA SER A 122 -7.72 -9.88 -10.64
C SER A 122 -9.05 -9.64 -9.93
N GLU A 123 -9.69 -10.66 -9.39
CA GLU A 123 -11.06 -10.61 -8.83
C GLU A 123 -11.16 -10.01 -7.42
N LYS A 124 -10.04 -9.87 -6.69
CA LYS A 124 -10.02 -9.46 -5.27
C LYS A 124 -10.01 -7.94 -5.02
N ARG A 125 -10.30 -7.10 -6.00
CA ARG A 125 -10.18 -5.64 -5.85
C ARG A 125 -11.51 -4.99 -5.52
N GLN A 126 -11.76 -4.69 -4.24
CA GLN A 126 -12.84 -3.79 -3.82
C GLN A 126 -12.40 -2.32 -3.90
N ALA A 127 -13.31 -1.47 -4.41
CA ALA A 127 -13.10 -0.03 -4.41
C ALA A 127 -13.49 0.54 -3.03
N TYR A 128 -12.56 1.26 -2.38
CA TYR A 128 -12.80 1.95 -1.12
C TYR A 128 -12.84 3.47 -1.34
N VAL A 129 -13.70 4.16 -0.56
CA VAL A 129 -13.69 5.63 -0.51
C VAL A 129 -12.35 6.07 0.10
N ARG A 130 -11.60 6.86 -0.67
CA ARG A 130 -10.25 7.29 -0.27
C ARG A 130 -10.34 8.60 0.52
N PHE A 131 -9.99 8.57 1.80
CA PHE A 131 -9.64 9.77 2.53
C PHE A 131 -8.19 10.16 2.19
N GLN A 132 -7.95 11.44 1.90
CA GLN A 132 -6.61 11.95 1.59
C GLN A 132 -6.49 13.38 2.11
N ARG A 133 -5.38 13.72 2.75
CA ARG A 133 -5.07 15.09 3.17
C ARG A 133 -4.76 15.95 1.93
N GLU A 134 -4.99 17.24 2.05
CA GLU A 134 -4.82 18.18 0.96
C GLU A 134 -3.34 18.50 0.72
N TYR A 135 -2.55 18.66 1.79
CA TYR A 135 -1.15 19.05 1.73
C TYR A 135 -0.22 17.98 2.29
N CYS A 136 1.02 17.98 1.80
CA CYS A 136 2.11 17.21 2.39
C CYS A 136 2.34 17.66 3.84
N ASN A 137 2.76 16.74 4.69
CA ASN A 137 3.02 16.97 6.11
C ASN A 137 1.80 17.38 6.95
N ASP A 138 0.59 17.39 6.39
CA ASP A 138 -0.63 17.52 7.22
C ASP A 138 -0.83 16.30 8.10
N LEU A 139 -0.47 15.12 7.58
CA LEU A 139 -0.58 13.85 8.30
C LEU A 139 0.52 12.89 7.84
N TRP A 140 1.27 12.36 8.78
CA TRP A 140 2.11 11.18 8.56
C TRP A 140 1.46 9.95 9.18
N GLN A 141 1.57 8.82 8.52
CA GLN A 141 1.15 7.53 9.04
C GLN A 141 2.39 6.75 9.46
N ILE A 142 2.36 6.18 10.66
CA ILE A 142 3.44 5.36 11.19
C ILE A 142 2.88 4.00 11.61
N ASP A 143 3.64 2.95 11.36
CA ASP A 143 3.25 1.60 11.74
C ASP A 143 4.45 0.65 11.71
N PHE A 144 4.31 -0.50 12.38
CA PHE A 144 5.18 -1.65 12.20
C PHE A 144 4.58 -2.59 11.18
N LYS A 145 5.35 -2.94 10.14
CA LYS A 145 4.92 -3.87 9.10
C LYS A 145 4.47 -5.25 9.63
N GLY A 146 4.76 -5.56 10.86
CA GLY A 146 4.84 -6.90 11.38
C GLY A 146 6.23 -7.47 11.11
N ASP A 147 6.46 -8.74 11.38
CA ASP A 147 7.80 -9.30 11.34
C ASP A 147 8.03 -10.29 10.21
N PHE A 148 9.31 -10.53 9.91
CA PHE A 148 9.77 -11.61 9.04
C PHE A 148 11.10 -12.19 9.56
N PRO A 149 11.39 -13.49 9.28
CA PRO A 149 12.61 -14.13 9.75
C PRO A 149 13.84 -13.68 8.95
N LEU A 150 14.99 -13.64 9.63
CA LEU A 150 16.31 -13.49 9.06
C LEU A 150 17.06 -14.82 9.09
N LEU A 151 18.12 -14.98 8.29
CA LEU A 151 18.90 -16.22 8.22
C LEU A 151 19.75 -16.47 9.47
N ASP A 152 20.08 -15.41 10.22
CA ASP A 152 20.77 -15.50 11.52
C ASP A 152 19.88 -16.03 12.66
N GLY A 153 18.60 -16.35 12.36
CA GLY A 153 17.61 -16.84 13.33
C GLY A 153 16.88 -15.74 14.10
N THR A 154 17.22 -14.48 13.90
CA THR A 154 16.49 -13.33 14.47
C THR A 154 15.29 -12.93 13.61
N ARG A 155 14.53 -11.94 14.07
CA ARG A 155 13.38 -11.40 13.32
C ARG A 155 13.52 -9.91 13.09
N CYS A 156 13.09 -9.46 11.93
CA CYS A 156 13.07 -8.06 11.57
C CYS A 156 11.63 -7.50 11.68
N TYR A 157 11.49 -6.38 12.37
CA TYR A 157 10.26 -5.60 12.54
C TYR A 157 10.45 -4.22 11.90
N PRO A 158 10.16 -4.02 10.61
CA PRO A 158 10.29 -2.71 9.99
C PRO A 158 9.30 -1.72 10.62
N PHE A 159 9.82 -0.58 11.06
CA PHE A 159 9.04 0.58 11.46
C PHE A 159 9.05 1.58 10.31
N ASP A 160 7.88 1.99 9.85
CA ASP A 160 7.69 2.76 8.64
C ASP A 160 7.02 4.10 8.90
N VAL A 161 7.42 5.11 8.13
CA VAL A 161 6.87 6.47 8.19
C VAL A 161 6.48 6.90 6.77
N LEU A 162 5.20 7.22 6.56
CA LEU A 162 4.62 7.53 5.25
C LEU A 162 3.86 8.86 5.29
N ASP A 163 4.12 9.76 4.34
CA ASP A 163 3.29 10.95 4.15
C ASP A 163 1.93 10.60 3.52
N ASP A 164 0.85 11.09 4.12
CA ASP A 164 -0.53 10.77 3.71
C ASP A 164 -0.89 11.30 2.32
N ARG A 165 -0.41 12.48 1.94
CA ARG A 165 -0.75 13.14 0.66
C ARG A 165 0.04 12.57 -0.51
N SER A 166 1.35 12.57 -0.40
CA SER A 166 2.26 12.21 -1.48
C SER A 166 2.54 10.71 -1.58
N ARG A 167 2.27 9.94 -0.52
CA ARG A 167 2.73 8.54 -0.36
C ARG A 167 4.24 8.42 -0.23
N TYR A 168 4.95 9.52 -0.01
CA TYR A 168 6.40 9.50 0.17
C TYR A 168 6.77 8.72 1.42
N CYS A 169 7.63 7.75 1.28
CA CYS A 169 8.18 7.00 2.40
C CYS A 169 9.33 7.79 3.01
N LEU A 170 9.08 8.40 4.17
CA LEU A 170 10.03 9.21 4.90
C LEU A 170 11.12 8.38 5.59
N GLY A 171 10.78 7.15 5.99
CA GLY A 171 11.73 6.26 6.62
C GLY A 171 11.23 4.84 6.69
N ILE A 172 12.16 3.89 6.62
CA ILE A 172 11.99 2.48 6.94
C ILE A 172 13.12 2.13 7.90
N PHE A 173 12.79 1.65 9.10
CA PHE A 173 13.76 1.33 10.14
C PHE A 173 13.61 -0.13 10.53
N PRO A 174 14.44 -1.03 9.97
CA PRO A 174 14.49 -2.42 10.40
C PRO A 174 14.91 -2.50 11.86
N LYS A 175 14.16 -3.22 12.66
CA LYS A 175 14.41 -3.39 14.10
C LYS A 175 14.28 -4.86 14.49
N ASN A 176 14.95 -5.25 15.55
CA ASN A 176 14.81 -6.58 16.15
C ASN A 176 13.67 -6.66 17.19
N ASN A 177 13.03 -5.53 17.48
CA ASN A 177 11.88 -5.40 18.39
C ASN A 177 11.08 -4.13 18.06
N THR A 178 9.99 -3.88 18.77
CA THR A 178 9.10 -2.73 18.58
C THR A 178 9.43 -1.51 19.45
N VAL A 179 10.65 -1.41 20.00
CA VAL A 179 11.08 -0.27 20.82
C VAL A 179 11.91 0.73 20.03
N GLY A 180 12.21 1.89 20.62
CA GLY A 180 13.07 2.91 20.03
C GLY A 180 12.41 3.70 18.88
N VAL A 181 11.08 3.83 18.88
CA VAL A 181 10.33 4.62 17.89
C VAL A 181 10.76 6.08 17.89
N MET A 182 10.94 6.69 19.07
CA MET A 182 11.31 8.10 19.19
C MET A 182 12.64 8.42 18.50
N GLN A 183 13.65 7.55 18.63
CA GLN A 183 14.95 7.72 17.97
C GLN A 183 14.83 7.67 16.45
N SER A 184 14.00 6.77 15.91
CA SER A 184 13.74 6.70 14.47
C SER A 184 12.99 7.93 13.98
N MET A 185 11.99 8.38 14.73
CA MET A 185 11.23 9.60 14.39
C MET A 185 12.08 10.86 14.48
N GLU A 186 13.02 10.94 15.43
CA GLU A 186 13.97 12.05 15.53
C GLU A 186 14.83 12.20 14.27
N GLN A 187 15.29 11.09 13.70
CA GLN A 187 16.03 11.10 12.42
C GLN A 187 15.14 11.63 11.29
N VAL A 188 13.89 11.16 11.20
CA VAL A 188 12.92 11.62 10.19
C VAL A 188 12.62 13.12 10.38
N PHE A 189 12.43 13.58 11.62
CA PHE A 189 12.15 14.99 11.91
C PHE A 189 13.32 15.91 11.57
N LYS A 190 14.55 15.48 11.80
CA LYS A 190 15.76 16.24 11.42
C LYS A 190 15.89 16.39 9.91
N GLU A 191 15.55 15.35 9.16
CA GLU A 191 15.67 15.32 7.70
C GLU A 191 14.51 16.06 7.00
N PHE A 192 13.27 15.80 7.42
CA PHE A 192 12.07 16.23 6.69
C PHE A 192 11.26 17.32 7.40
N GLY A 193 11.62 17.71 8.61
CA GLY A 193 10.87 18.63 9.46
C GLY A 193 9.69 17.96 10.16
N LEU A 194 8.80 18.75 10.77
CA LEU A 194 7.70 18.29 11.61
C LEU A 194 6.37 18.29 10.86
N PRO A 195 5.56 17.21 10.93
CA PRO A 195 4.19 17.20 10.40
C PRO A 195 3.22 17.94 11.36
N LYS A 196 1.99 18.20 10.89
CA LYS A 196 0.92 18.71 11.76
C LYS A 196 0.34 17.62 12.66
N ALA A 197 0.24 16.40 12.15
CA ALA A 197 -0.31 15.26 12.89
C ALA A 197 0.40 13.94 12.52
N ILE A 198 0.39 13.00 13.43
CA ILE A 198 0.86 11.63 13.21
C ILE A 198 -0.27 10.66 13.56
N LEU A 199 -0.58 9.76 12.65
CA LEU A 199 -1.54 8.68 12.83
C LEU A 199 -0.78 7.37 13.06
N SER A 200 -1.06 6.72 14.18
CA SER A 200 -0.57 5.39 14.53
C SER A 200 -1.72 4.40 14.78
N ASP A 201 -1.39 3.13 14.94
CA ASP A 201 -2.31 2.16 15.55
C ASP A 201 -2.43 2.39 17.07
N ASN A 202 -3.20 1.51 17.73
CA ASN A 202 -3.36 1.52 19.18
C ASN A 202 -2.34 0.63 19.90
N GLY A 203 -1.21 0.33 19.28
CA GLY A 203 -0.12 -0.43 19.92
C GLY A 203 0.41 0.28 21.17
N GLY A 204 0.81 -0.48 22.19
CA GLY A 204 1.24 0.08 23.47
C GLY A 204 2.43 1.04 23.43
N GLN A 205 3.19 1.04 22.33
CA GLN A 205 4.26 2.01 22.07
C GLN A 205 3.71 3.38 21.62
N PHE A 206 2.51 3.42 21.04
CA PHE A 206 1.92 4.64 20.48
C PHE A 206 0.77 5.17 21.32
N ALA A 207 -0.07 4.30 21.88
CA ALA A 207 -1.27 4.69 22.63
C ALA A 207 -1.22 4.20 24.08
N GLY A 208 -1.58 5.08 25.01
CA GLY A 208 -1.62 4.75 26.43
C GLY A 208 -2.73 3.75 26.78
N PHE A 209 -2.41 2.79 27.65
CA PHE A 209 -3.37 1.81 28.12
C PHE A 209 -4.40 2.44 29.08
N LYS A 210 -5.67 2.04 28.98
CA LYS A 210 -6.79 2.51 29.85
C LYS A 210 -6.90 4.04 29.96
N GLY A 211 -6.61 4.78 28.87
CA GLY A 211 -6.70 6.24 28.84
C GLY A 211 -5.52 6.96 29.50
N GLY A 212 -4.41 6.27 29.76
CA GLY A 212 -3.12 6.90 30.05
C GLY A 212 -2.50 7.49 28.78
N TYR A 213 -1.31 8.07 28.93
CA TYR A 213 -0.54 8.65 27.83
C TYR A 213 0.81 7.94 27.73
N THR A 214 1.32 7.79 26.51
CA THR A 214 2.68 7.31 26.27
C THR A 214 3.70 8.45 26.31
N GLN A 215 4.97 8.11 26.50
CA GLN A 215 6.08 9.07 26.34
C GLN A 215 6.11 9.64 24.92
N PHE A 216 5.76 8.81 23.93
CA PHE A 216 5.69 9.21 22.52
C PHE A 216 4.60 10.27 22.29
N GLU A 217 3.37 10.06 22.79
CA GLU A 217 2.30 11.06 22.70
C GLU A 217 2.68 12.38 23.37
N ARG A 218 3.27 12.32 24.57
CA ARG A 218 3.75 13.51 25.27
C ARG A 218 4.78 14.26 24.44
N TRP A 219 5.76 13.55 23.90
CA TRP A 219 6.80 14.15 23.06
C TRP A 219 6.23 14.78 21.77
N LEU A 220 5.25 14.16 21.14
CA LEU A 220 4.57 14.74 19.98
C LEU A 220 3.86 16.04 20.35
N MET A 221 3.14 16.07 21.47
CA MET A 221 2.51 17.31 21.98
C MET A 221 3.53 18.39 22.32
N ASP A 222 4.70 18.01 22.84
CA ASP A 222 5.81 18.93 23.09
C ASP A 222 6.35 19.58 21.82
N LEU A 223 6.29 18.87 20.69
CA LEU A 223 6.68 19.32 19.35
C LEU A 223 5.54 20.00 18.58
N ASP A 224 4.40 20.24 19.21
CA ASP A 224 3.16 20.73 18.58
C ASP A 224 2.72 19.88 17.37
N ILE A 225 2.76 18.56 17.56
CA ILE A 225 2.26 17.54 16.62
C ILE A 225 1.05 16.85 17.25
N VAL A 226 -0.07 16.75 16.51
CA VAL A 226 -1.29 16.09 17.00
C VAL A 226 -1.11 14.56 16.93
N PRO A 227 -1.08 13.84 18.06
CA PRO A 227 -1.12 12.38 18.02
C PRO A 227 -2.55 11.92 17.72
N LEU A 228 -2.69 11.11 16.67
CA LEU A 228 -3.95 10.51 16.23
C LEU A 228 -3.83 9.00 16.28
N HIS A 229 -4.90 8.34 16.71
CA HIS A 229 -4.97 6.89 16.73
C HIS A 229 -6.09 6.37 15.84
N GLY A 230 -5.84 5.22 15.20
CA GLY A 230 -6.85 4.52 14.42
C GLY A 230 -8.08 4.22 15.26
N ARG A 231 -9.29 4.46 14.73
CA ARG A 231 -10.53 4.06 15.42
C ARG A 231 -10.56 2.53 15.50
N PRO A 232 -10.83 1.94 16.68
CA PRO A 232 -11.04 0.51 16.79
C PRO A 232 -12.10 0.04 15.77
N LEU A 233 -11.83 -1.07 15.07
CA LEU A 233 -12.70 -1.67 14.05
C LEU A 233 -12.92 -0.83 12.76
N HIS A 234 -12.16 0.24 12.51
CA HIS A 234 -12.19 1.00 11.27
C HIS A 234 -10.83 0.94 10.54
N PRO A 235 -10.50 -0.17 9.84
CA PRO A 235 -9.22 -0.35 9.15
C PRO A 235 -8.98 0.66 8.02
N GLN A 236 -10.01 1.35 7.57
CA GLN A 236 -9.91 2.36 6.50
C GLN A 236 -9.00 3.54 6.83
N THR A 237 -8.76 3.81 8.11
CA THR A 237 -7.94 4.94 8.56
C THR A 237 -6.45 4.74 8.24
N GLN A 238 -5.97 3.48 8.23
CA GLN A 238 -4.58 3.12 7.95
C GLN A 238 -4.37 2.42 6.60
N GLY A 239 -5.39 2.35 5.75
CA GLY A 239 -5.34 1.63 4.47
C GLY A 239 -4.21 2.05 3.51
N LYS A 240 -3.58 3.21 3.72
CA LYS A 240 -2.44 3.68 2.92
C LYS A 240 -1.13 3.02 3.35
N ILE A 241 -0.85 2.98 4.64
CA ILE A 241 0.34 2.31 5.16
C ILE A 241 0.20 0.78 5.02
N GLU A 242 -0.99 0.22 5.15
CA GLU A 242 -1.25 -1.19 4.84
C GLU A 242 -0.95 -1.52 3.37
N ARG A 243 -1.34 -0.62 2.46
CA ARG A 243 -1.03 -0.77 1.03
C ARG A 243 0.47 -0.64 0.76
N PHE A 244 1.15 0.27 1.45
CA PHE A 244 2.60 0.41 1.42
C PHE A 244 3.27 -0.91 1.88
N HIS A 245 2.87 -1.45 3.02
CA HIS A 245 3.35 -2.72 3.55
C HIS A 245 3.15 -3.90 2.58
N ARG A 246 2.00 -3.96 1.91
CA ARG A 246 1.75 -4.98 0.89
C ARG A 246 2.72 -4.84 -0.27
N THR A 247 2.96 -3.61 -0.74
CA THR A 247 3.89 -3.35 -1.84
C THR A 247 5.31 -3.74 -1.45
N MET A 248 5.78 -3.34 -0.26
CA MET A 248 7.08 -3.72 0.29
C MET A 248 7.22 -5.25 0.43
N LYS A 249 6.18 -5.93 0.94
CA LYS A 249 6.15 -7.39 1.05
C LYS A 249 6.32 -8.05 -0.32
N ASP A 250 5.60 -7.58 -1.34
CA ASP A 250 5.58 -8.20 -2.66
C ASP A 250 6.83 -7.86 -3.49
N GLU A 251 7.42 -6.67 -3.29
CA GLU A 251 8.56 -6.19 -4.08
C GLU A 251 9.93 -6.53 -3.44
N VAL A 252 10.01 -6.66 -2.11
CA VAL A 252 11.28 -6.90 -1.40
C VAL A 252 11.23 -8.15 -0.54
N ILE A 253 10.34 -8.21 0.45
CA ILE A 253 10.44 -9.22 1.52
C ILE A 253 10.27 -10.64 0.98
N LYS A 254 9.32 -10.88 0.08
CA LYS A 254 9.09 -12.21 -0.54
C LYS A 254 10.19 -12.63 -1.52
N ARG A 255 11.08 -11.72 -1.91
CA ARG A 255 12.06 -11.95 -2.98
C ARG A 255 13.47 -12.13 -2.51
N ASN A 256 13.72 -11.79 -1.25
CA ASN A 256 15.04 -11.85 -0.65
C ASN A 256 15.00 -12.72 0.59
N ALA A 257 16.09 -13.41 0.84
CA ALA A 257 16.42 -14.04 2.09
C ALA A 257 17.54 -13.20 2.71
N PHE A 258 17.25 -12.46 3.76
CA PHE A 258 18.18 -11.52 4.37
C PHE A 258 19.10 -12.23 5.37
N ALA A 259 20.40 -11.99 5.24
CA ALA A 259 21.39 -12.62 6.12
C ALA A 259 21.19 -12.19 7.58
N ASP A 260 21.06 -10.91 7.82
CA ASP A 260 20.90 -10.26 9.12
C ASP A 260 20.14 -8.94 8.99
N LEU A 261 20.04 -8.19 10.09
CA LEU A 261 19.35 -6.91 10.13
C LEU A 261 20.01 -5.83 9.26
N ALA A 262 21.33 -5.84 9.11
CA ALA A 262 22.05 -4.87 8.29
C ALA A 262 21.82 -5.13 6.79
N ASP A 263 21.80 -6.38 6.39
CA ASP A 263 21.45 -6.78 5.04
C ASP A 263 19.99 -6.43 4.70
N ALA A 264 19.06 -6.67 5.64
CA ALA A 264 17.68 -6.25 5.50
C ALA A 264 17.56 -4.73 5.36
N ASP A 265 18.29 -3.94 6.15
CA ASP A 265 18.31 -2.48 6.06
C ASP A 265 18.76 -2.01 4.69
N LYS A 266 19.89 -2.52 4.19
CA LYS A 266 20.41 -2.18 2.87
C LYS A 266 19.34 -2.35 1.78
N HIS A 267 18.72 -3.52 1.70
CA HIS A 267 17.72 -3.82 0.69
C HIS A 267 16.45 -2.95 0.83
N LEU A 268 16.03 -2.67 2.06
CA LEU A 268 14.86 -1.84 2.33
C LEU A 268 15.13 -0.36 1.99
N GLN A 269 16.35 0.17 2.24
CA GLN A 269 16.71 1.53 1.83
C GLN A 269 16.81 1.66 0.30
N GLU A 270 17.42 0.71 -0.39
CA GLU A 270 17.47 0.68 -1.87
C GLU A 270 16.05 0.65 -2.45
N TRP A 271 15.15 -0.15 -1.86
CA TRP A 271 13.76 -0.20 -2.27
C TRP A 271 13.01 1.10 -1.94
N ARG A 272 13.27 1.76 -0.80
CA ARG A 272 12.68 3.05 -0.44
C ARG A 272 12.96 4.10 -1.50
N ILE A 273 14.20 4.18 -1.98
CA ILE A 273 14.59 5.08 -3.08
C ILE A 273 13.79 4.74 -4.34
N LYS A 274 13.74 3.47 -4.72
CA LYS A 274 12.97 3.02 -5.89
C LYS A 274 11.48 3.32 -5.75
N TYR A 275 10.91 3.13 -4.56
CA TYR A 275 9.51 3.41 -4.26
C TYR A 275 9.18 4.89 -4.40
N ASN A 276 10.04 5.77 -3.90
CA ASN A 276 9.83 7.20 -3.90
C ASN A 276 10.12 7.87 -5.26
N GLU A 277 11.21 7.48 -5.93
CA GLU A 277 11.79 8.25 -7.03
C GLU A 277 11.58 7.61 -8.40
N ILE A 278 11.33 6.30 -8.45
CA ILE A 278 11.26 5.57 -9.73
C ILE A 278 9.86 5.03 -10.00
N ARG A 279 9.17 4.53 -8.98
CA ARG A 279 7.91 3.81 -9.12
C ARG A 279 6.72 4.75 -9.30
N PRO A 280 5.96 4.68 -10.43
CA PRO A 280 4.68 5.39 -10.56
C PRO A 280 3.58 4.79 -9.66
N HIS A 281 2.79 5.63 -9.01
CA HIS A 281 1.75 5.23 -8.06
C HIS A 281 0.34 5.58 -8.52
N GLN A 282 -0.52 4.60 -8.71
CA GLN A 282 -1.91 4.80 -9.16
C GLN A 282 -2.74 5.68 -8.21
N ALA A 283 -2.38 5.73 -6.92
CA ALA A 283 -3.09 6.50 -5.92
C ALA A 283 -2.87 8.02 -6.05
N ILE A 284 -1.83 8.42 -6.77
CA ILE A 284 -1.42 9.80 -7.02
C ILE A 284 -1.26 10.03 -8.53
N GLU A 285 -2.23 9.56 -9.32
CA GLU A 285 -2.33 9.79 -10.77
C GLU A 285 -1.11 9.32 -11.57
N LEU A 286 -0.51 8.21 -11.14
CA LEU A 286 0.71 7.64 -11.73
C LEU A 286 1.95 8.55 -11.66
N LEU A 287 1.93 9.56 -10.80
CA LEU A 287 3.14 10.30 -10.43
C LEU A 287 4.00 9.48 -9.45
N ARG A 288 5.25 9.88 -9.27
CA ARG A 288 6.13 9.35 -8.24
C ARG A 288 5.91 10.12 -6.93
N PRO A 289 6.04 9.51 -5.76
CA PRO A 289 5.97 10.23 -4.49
C PRO A 289 6.89 11.45 -4.44
N ALA A 290 8.10 11.34 -4.98
CA ALA A 290 9.08 12.44 -5.04
C ALA A 290 8.63 13.64 -5.90
N ASP A 291 7.75 13.43 -6.89
CA ASP A 291 7.22 14.52 -7.71
C ASP A 291 6.24 15.43 -6.94
N ILE A 292 5.70 14.94 -5.81
CA ILE A 292 4.66 15.63 -5.04
C ILE A 292 5.17 16.08 -3.68
N TYR A 293 6.07 15.29 -3.05
CA TYR A 293 6.49 15.54 -1.67
C TYR A 293 7.35 16.79 -1.56
N ILE A 294 7.01 17.62 -0.56
CA ILE A 294 7.78 18.80 -0.19
C ILE A 294 8.06 18.71 1.32
N PRO A 295 9.33 18.81 1.75
CA PRO A 295 9.69 18.80 3.18
C PRO A 295 8.95 19.87 3.98
N SER A 296 8.71 19.60 5.24
CA SER A 296 8.03 20.55 6.12
C SER A 296 8.91 21.77 6.40
N GLN A 297 8.28 22.96 6.43
CA GLN A 297 8.94 24.19 6.85
C GLN A 297 9.13 24.26 8.38
N ARG A 298 8.42 23.44 9.15
CA ARG A 298 8.54 23.32 10.59
C ARG A 298 9.77 22.48 10.92
N LYS A 299 10.87 23.10 11.29
CA LYS A 299 12.11 22.40 11.62
C LYS A 299 12.03 21.70 12.97
N PHE A 300 12.71 20.57 13.12
CA PHE A 300 12.90 19.92 14.41
C PHE A 300 13.81 20.83 15.28
N PRO A 301 13.37 21.21 16.50
CA PRO A 301 14.13 22.12 17.35
C PRO A 301 15.27 21.38 18.05
N ASP A 302 16.40 22.06 18.24
CA ASP A 302 17.53 21.54 19.04
C ASP A 302 17.13 21.34 20.51
N ARG A 303 16.21 22.18 21.00
CA ARG A 303 15.66 22.12 22.35
C ARG A 303 14.16 22.43 22.32
N ILE A 304 13.39 21.63 23.07
CA ILE A 304 11.97 21.91 23.29
C ILE A 304 11.86 22.99 24.36
N GLU A 305 11.38 24.16 23.97
CA GLU A 305 11.21 25.28 24.88
C GLU A 305 10.09 25.03 25.90
N PRO A 306 10.24 25.54 27.14
CA PRO A 306 9.14 25.56 28.11
C PRO A 306 7.91 26.24 27.51
N TYR A 307 6.73 25.71 27.82
CA TYR A 307 5.48 26.30 27.36
C TYR A 307 4.97 27.33 28.35
N GLU A 308 4.67 28.52 27.86
CA GLU A 308 4.12 29.61 28.64
C GLU A 308 2.60 29.64 28.49
N TYR A 309 1.90 29.46 29.60
CA TYR A 309 0.44 29.59 29.65
C TYR A 309 0.02 31.03 29.78
N SER A 310 -1.16 31.38 29.27
CA SER A 310 -1.65 32.78 29.25
C SER A 310 -1.83 33.43 30.63
N GLY A 311 -1.82 32.64 31.69
CA GLY A 311 -2.07 33.12 33.05
C GLY A 311 -3.56 33.37 33.36
N LEU A 312 -4.45 33.19 32.39
CA LEU A 312 -5.91 33.40 32.55
C LEU A 312 -6.57 32.31 33.41
N HIS A 313 -5.97 31.14 33.45
CA HIS A 313 -6.55 29.98 34.14
C HIS A 313 -5.52 29.36 35.09
N ARG A 314 -6.05 28.58 36.03
CA ARG A 314 -5.23 27.90 37.04
C ARG A 314 -4.31 26.85 36.43
N ILE A 315 -3.05 26.89 36.83
CA ILE A 315 -2.05 25.88 36.44
C ILE A 315 -1.93 24.84 37.56
N LEU A 316 -2.02 23.58 37.17
CA LEU A 316 -1.83 22.41 38.04
C LEU A 316 -0.59 21.66 37.63
N THR A 317 0.22 21.23 38.59
CA THR A 317 1.41 20.38 38.32
C THR A 317 1.11 18.94 38.68
N VAL A 318 1.41 18.02 37.76
CA VAL A 318 1.32 16.57 38.01
C VAL A 318 2.43 16.16 38.97
N ASN A 319 2.07 15.55 40.10
CA ASN A 319 3.03 15.16 41.11
C ASN A 319 3.85 13.91 40.72
N TYR A 320 4.82 13.51 41.56
CA TYR A 320 5.72 12.38 41.33
C TYR A 320 5.05 11.00 41.28
N LYS A 321 3.75 10.91 41.55
CA LYS A 321 2.93 9.68 41.44
C LYS A 321 1.91 9.77 40.30
N GLY A 322 1.97 10.79 39.43
CA GLY A 322 1.05 10.96 38.32
C GLY A 322 -0.31 11.55 38.68
N TYR A 323 -0.46 12.20 39.86
CA TYR A 323 -1.69 12.78 40.30
C TYR A 323 -1.70 14.29 40.18
N LEU A 324 -2.92 14.84 39.97
CA LEU A 324 -3.27 16.25 40.06
C LEU A 324 -4.01 16.49 41.37
N ARG A 325 -3.79 17.64 42.00
CA ARG A 325 -4.57 18.10 43.14
C ARG A 325 -5.33 19.38 42.80
N PHE A 326 -6.64 19.36 42.97
CA PHE A 326 -7.50 20.51 42.77
C PHE A 326 -8.64 20.52 43.83
N ASP A 327 -8.84 21.64 44.52
CA ASP A 327 -9.89 21.85 45.55
C ASP A 327 -10.02 20.70 46.55
N ARG A 328 -8.89 20.31 47.17
CA ARG A 328 -8.75 19.18 48.12
C ARG A 328 -8.98 17.79 47.50
N LYS A 329 -9.35 17.70 46.22
CA LYS A 329 -9.54 16.45 45.47
C LYS A 329 -8.27 16.04 44.75
N VAL A 330 -8.13 14.74 44.52
CA VAL A 330 -6.95 14.14 43.88
C VAL A 330 -7.38 13.28 42.70
N PHE A 331 -6.82 13.54 41.55
CA PHE A 331 -7.14 12.85 40.29
C PHE A 331 -5.89 12.18 39.75
N TYR A 332 -5.94 10.88 39.48
CA TYR A 332 -4.85 10.18 38.80
C TYR A 332 -4.91 10.48 37.29
N LEU A 333 -3.86 11.06 36.75
CA LEU A 333 -3.74 11.35 35.32
C LEU A 333 -2.91 10.29 34.62
N SER A 334 -1.60 10.26 34.84
CA SER A 334 -0.65 9.32 34.23
C SER A 334 0.76 9.56 34.77
N GLU A 335 1.54 8.49 34.90
CA GLU A 335 2.95 8.58 35.26
C GLU A 335 3.79 9.26 34.18
N THR A 336 3.42 9.10 32.90
CA THR A 336 4.12 9.75 31.79
C THR A 336 4.01 11.28 31.81
N MET A 337 3.02 11.81 32.54
CA MET A 337 2.79 13.24 32.68
C MET A 337 3.40 13.81 33.96
N ILE A 338 4.19 13.05 34.73
CA ILE A 338 4.87 13.56 35.94
C ILE A 338 5.67 14.81 35.60
N GLY A 339 5.52 15.85 36.47
CA GLY A 339 6.15 17.16 36.31
C GLY A 339 5.51 18.05 35.25
N ALA A 340 4.55 17.56 34.47
CA ALA A 340 3.84 18.40 33.50
C ALA A 340 2.99 19.47 34.21
N GLN A 341 3.03 20.68 33.67
CA GLN A 341 2.11 21.74 34.01
C GLN A 341 0.90 21.68 33.09
N LEU A 342 -0.31 21.75 33.65
CA LEU A 342 -1.58 21.66 32.95
C LEU A 342 -2.44 22.88 33.29
N GLU A 343 -3.05 23.46 32.29
CA GLU A 343 -4.03 24.51 32.46
C GLU A 343 -5.43 23.91 32.67
N LEU A 344 -6.10 24.34 33.73
CA LEU A 344 -7.47 23.95 34.04
C LEU A 344 -8.45 25.03 33.56
N ARG A 345 -9.17 24.76 32.48
CA ARG A 345 -10.16 25.69 31.92
C ARG A 345 -11.57 25.29 32.37
N PRO A 346 -12.41 26.25 32.81
CA PRO A 346 -13.84 25.99 33.10
C PRO A 346 -14.54 25.43 31.84
N SER A 347 -15.50 24.55 32.07
CA SER A 347 -16.38 24.01 31.02
C SER A 347 -17.82 24.10 31.51
N GLU A 348 -18.78 23.64 30.72
CA GLU A 348 -20.19 23.68 31.08
C GLU A 348 -20.52 22.84 32.33
N GLY A 349 -21.40 23.34 33.18
CA GLY A 349 -21.87 22.66 34.40
C GLY A 349 -20.77 22.49 35.45
N SER A 350 -20.64 21.28 36.00
CA SER A 350 -19.63 20.92 37.00
C SER A 350 -18.32 20.37 36.38
N CYS A 351 -18.11 20.57 35.08
CA CYS A 351 -16.95 20.05 34.37
C CYS A 351 -15.85 21.11 34.18
N ALA A 352 -14.62 20.67 34.12
CA ALA A 352 -13.47 21.46 33.72
C ALA A 352 -12.59 20.65 32.73
N THR A 353 -11.91 21.35 31.81
CA THR A 353 -11.02 20.72 30.85
C THR A 353 -9.56 20.89 31.24
N LEU A 354 -8.77 19.84 31.07
CA LEU A 354 -7.33 19.84 31.30
C LEU A 354 -6.59 20.01 29.96
N HIS A 355 -5.70 20.99 29.93
CA HIS A 355 -4.91 21.29 28.74
C HIS A 355 -3.43 21.15 29.04
N TYR A 356 -2.75 20.37 28.19
CA TYR A 356 -1.30 20.30 28.15
C TYR A 356 -0.81 21.03 26.90
N ARG A 357 -0.09 22.13 27.08
CA ARG A 357 0.27 23.03 25.97
C ARG A 357 -0.97 23.39 25.13
N ASN A 358 -0.93 23.17 23.84
CA ASN A 358 -2.03 23.44 22.90
C ASN A 358 -3.07 22.32 22.81
N TYR A 359 -3.07 21.37 23.76
CA TYR A 359 -3.90 20.18 23.65
C TYR A 359 -4.83 20.01 24.85
N LYS A 360 -6.13 19.88 24.59
CA LYS A 360 -7.07 19.31 25.54
C LYS A 360 -6.76 17.82 25.69
N ILE A 361 -6.47 17.37 26.89
CA ILE A 361 -6.07 15.99 27.14
C ILE A 361 -7.11 15.19 27.94
N ALA A 362 -7.89 15.87 28.79
CA ALA A 362 -8.93 15.23 29.59
C ALA A 362 -9.99 16.26 30.03
N GLU A 363 -11.09 15.75 30.61
CA GLU A 363 -12.07 16.52 31.35
C GLU A 363 -12.15 16.01 32.79
N ILE A 364 -12.41 16.92 33.73
CA ILE A 364 -12.67 16.59 35.11
C ILE A 364 -14.16 16.81 35.35
N ASP A 365 -14.88 15.79 35.80
CA ASP A 365 -16.17 15.91 36.40
C ASP A 365 -15.96 16.21 37.90
N LEU A 366 -16.16 17.45 38.29
CA LEU A 366 -15.95 17.92 39.66
C LEU A 366 -17.03 17.41 40.62
N ALA A 367 -18.22 17.08 40.14
CA ALA A 367 -19.31 16.55 40.97
C ALA A 367 -19.02 15.08 41.34
N ASN A 368 -18.62 14.28 40.38
CA ASN A 368 -18.36 12.84 40.57
C ASN A 368 -16.87 12.52 40.87
N GLU A 369 -16.02 13.54 40.92
CA GLU A 369 -14.59 13.41 41.23
C GLU A 369 -13.84 12.48 40.27
N GLN A 370 -14.16 12.51 38.98
CA GLN A 370 -13.61 11.59 37.98
C GLN A 370 -12.99 12.33 36.80
N LEU A 371 -11.91 11.73 36.23
CA LEU A 371 -11.40 12.11 34.92
C LEU A 371 -12.19 11.37 33.85
N ILE A 372 -12.77 12.16 32.94
CA ILE A 372 -13.57 11.68 31.83
C ILE A 372 -12.94 12.14 30.48
N ASN A 373 -13.40 11.58 29.38
CA ASN A 373 -13.05 12.03 28.01
C ASN A 373 -11.53 12.23 27.78
N ARG A 374 -10.72 11.23 28.16
CA ARG A 374 -9.26 11.25 27.95
C ARG A 374 -8.92 11.07 26.48
N ARG A 375 -9.08 12.14 25.68
CA ARG A 375 -8.75 12.18 24.27
C ARG A 375 -7.91 13.42 23.99
N ILE A 376 -6.79 13.22 23.30
CA ILE A 376 -5.92 14.31 22.86
C ILE A 376 -6.61 14.99 21.67
N ALA A 377 -6.86 16.28 21.80
CA ALA A 377 -7.36 17.14 20.73
C ALA A 377 -6.65 18.49 20.80
N ARG A 378 -6.36 19.09 19.65
CA ARG A 378 -5.81 20.47 19.64
C ARG A 378 -6.85 21.42 20.21
N SER A 379 -6.46 22.30 21.13
CA SER A 379 -7.30 23.37 21.65
C SER A 379 -7.57 24.40 20.56
N GLU A 380 -8.80 24.83 20.45
CA GLU A 380 -9.20 25.94 19.60
C GLU A 380 -8.71 27.29 20.17
#